data_21201c7c2ad046b51e3169326eb217dd
#
_entry.id   21201c7c2ad046b51e3169326eb217dd
#
_cell.length_a   1.000
_cell.length_b   1.000
_cell.length_c   1.000
_cell.angle_alpha   90.00
_cell.angle_beta   90.00
_cell.angle_gamma   90.00
#
_symmetry.space_group_name_H-M   'P 1'
#
loop_
_entity.id
_entity.type
_entity.pdbx_description
1 polymer ?
#
loop_
_entity_poly.entity_id
_entity_poly.type
_entity_poly.pdbx_seq_one_letter_code
_entity_poly.pdbx_strand_id
1 'polypeptide(L)'
;MELLVVGGGGREHAIIKSLKKNPEVKEIFALPGNGGIVADAVCVPIGATEIDKIVAFAQEQKVDYAVVAPDDPLVLGCVDALEAAKIPCFGPCARAAIIEGSKVFSKNLMKKYGIPTARYEVFSDMALSLIPISEPT
;
A
#
# COMPACT_ATOMS: atom_id res chain seq x y z
N MET A 1 5.76 -20.21 -8.76
CA MET A 1 5.83 -18.71 -8.81
C MET A 1 6.54 -18.18 -7.58
N GLU A 2 7.42 -17.22 -7.80
CA GLU A 2 8.06 -16.43 -6.76
C GLU A 2 7.26 -15.14 -6.56
N LEU A 3 6.76 -14.90 -5.37
CA LEU A 3 5.91 -13.73 -5.07
C LEU A 3 6.61 -12.77 -4.12
N LEU A 4 6.28 -11.49 -4.27
CA LEU A 4 6.75 -10.42 -3.40
C LEU A 4 5.55 -9.72 -2.77
N VAL A 5 5.58 -9.52 -1.46
CA VAL A 5 4.56 -8.75 -0.73
C VAL A 5 5.24 -7.58 -0.03
N VAL A 6 4.88 -6.38 -0.40
CA VAL A 6 5.40 -5.16 0.21
C VAL A 6 4.57 -4.83 1.45
N GLY A 7 5.25 -4.65 2.56
CA GLY A 7 4.66 -4.29 3.84
C GLY A 7 4.97 -5.28 4.97
N GLY A 8 4.53 -4.97 6.17
CA GLY A 8 4.82 -5.75 7.38
C GLY A 8 3.69 -5.74 8.40
N GLY A 9 2.47 -5.42 7.99
CA GLY A 9 1.30 -5.38 8.87
C GLY A 9 0.52 -6.69 8.92
N GLY A 10 -0.52 -6.72 9.74
CA GLY A 10 -1.43 -7.87 9.85
C GLY A 10 -2.21 -8.14 8.56
N ARG A 11 -2.51 -7.10 7.78
CA ARG A 11 -3.14 -7.21 6.46
C ARG A 11 -2.24 -7.98 5.50
N GLU A 12 -0.98 -7.62 5.41
CA GLU A 12 0.01 -8.30 4.58
C GLU A 12 0.21 -9.75 5.02
N HIS A 13 0.23 -10.01 6.33
CA HIS A 13 0.30 -11.39 6.85
C HIS A 13 -0.91 -12.23 6.42
N ALA A 14 -2.12 -11.67 6.49
CA ALA A 14 -3.34 -12.35 6.02
C ALA A 14 -3.28 -12.65 4.51
N ILE A 15 -2.80 -11.71 3.71
CA ILE A 15 -2.58 -11.89 2.27
C ILE A 15 -1.60 -13.03 2.01
N ILE A 16 -0.46 -13.05 2.70
CA ILE A 16 0.57 -14.11 2.58
C ILE A 16 -0.03 -15.48 2.90
N LYS A 17 -0.78 -15.60 3.98
CA LYS A 17 -1.45 -16.86 4.35
C LYS A 17 -2.44 -17.33 3.28
N SER A 18 -3.11 -16.40 2.63
CA SER A 18 -4.02 -16.72 1.54
C SER A 18 -3.26 -17.18 0.27
N LEU A 19 -2.20 -16.48 -0.09
CA LEU A 19 -1.37 -16.81 -1.25
C LEU A 19 -0.70 -18.19 -1.11
N LYS A 20 -0.26 -18.56 0.09
CA LYS A 20 0.33 -19.88 0.38
C LYS A 20 -0.59 -21.06 0.08
N LYS A 21 -1.89 -20.85 0.01
CA LYS A 21 -2.85 -21.92 -0.33
C LYS A 21 -2.79 -22.33 -1.80
N ASN A 22 -2.21 -21.50 -2.65
CA ASN A 22 -2.02 -21.81 -4.06
C ASN A 22 -0.78 -22.71 -4.24
N PRO A 23 -0.93 -23.93 -4.75
CA PRO A 23 0.19 -24.88 -4.92
C PRO A 23 1.24 -24.43 -5.94
N GLU A 24 0.92 -23.47 -6.80
CA GLU A 24 1.88 -22.90 -7.75
C GLU A 24 2.84 -21.89 -7.10
N VAL A 25 2.52 -21.39 -5.92
CA VAL A 25 3.39 -20.48 -5.16
C VAL A 25 4.49 -21.29 -4.49
N LYS A 26 5.73 -21.05 -4.90
CA LYS A 26 6.91 -21.73 -4.37
C LYS A 26 7.51 -20.96 -3.20
N GLU A 27 7.65 -19.67 -3.33
CA GLU A 27 8.23 -18.81 -2.31
C GLU A 27 7.54 -17.44 -2.27
N ILE A 28 7.48 -16.86 -1.09
CA ILE A 28 6.97 -15.51 -0.86
C ILE A 28 8.03 -14.72 -0.11
N PHE A 29 8.40 -13.56 -0.66
CA PHE A 29 9.25 -12.58 0.00
C PHE A 29 8.39 -11.47 0.59
N ALA A 30 8.62 -11.12 1.85
CA ALA A 30 7.94 -10.00 2.53
C ALA A 30 8.94 -8.88 2.82
N LEU A 31 8.64 -7.68 2.38
CA LEU A 31 9.51 -6.51 2.47
C LEU A 31 8.82 -5.38 3.28
N PRO A 32 9.16 -5.15 4.54
CA PRO A 32 10.14 -5.86 5.36
C PRO A 32 9.60 -7.13 6.04
N GLY A 33 8.28 -7.36 6.05
CA GLY A 33 7.63 -8.37 6.87
C GLY A 33 7.61 -8.00 8.36
N ASN A 34 7.35 -8.98 9.20
CA ASN A 34 7.38 -8.86 10.66
C ASN A 34 7.65 -10.23 11.32
N GLY A 35 7.77 -10.25 12.66
CA GLY A 35 8.05 -11.48 13.40
C GLY A 35 7.00 -12.60 13.24
N GLY A 36 5.74 -12.30 12.96
CA GLY A 36 4.72 -13.29 12.64
C GLY A 36 4.83 -13.82 11.21
N ILE A 37 5.19 -12.96 10.27
CA ILE A 37 5.33 -13.29 8.85
C ILE A 37 6.52 -14.25 8.62
N VAL A 38 7.56 -14.20 9.43
CA VAL A 38 8.73 -15.10 9.33
C VAL A 38 8.35 -16.59 9.26
N ALA A 39 7.26 -16.99 9.91
CA ALA A 39 6.78 -18.37 9.85
C ALA A 39 6.17 -18.74 8.49
N ASP A 40 5.79 -17.78 7.69
CA ASP A 40 5.02 -17.97 6.46
C ASP A 40 5.73 -17.50 5.19
N ALA A 41 6.71 -16.61 5.30
CA ALA A 41 7.43 -16.02 4.18
C ALA A 41 8.87 -15.67 4.56
N VAL A 42 9.70 -15.43 3.56
CA VAL A 42 11.07 -14.93 3.75
C VAL A 42 11.01 -13.41 3.96
N CYS A 43 11.31 -12.96 5.16
CA CYS A 43 11.38 -11.54 5.46
C CYS A 43 12.73 -10.97 5.02
N VAL A 44 12.69 -9.89 4.25
CA VAL A 44 13.88 -9.21 3.72
C VAL A 44 13.92 -7.79 4.30
N PRO A 45 15.04 -7.33 4.87
CA PRO A 45 15.11 -6.05 5.57
C PRO A 45 15.18 -4.85 4.61
N ILE A 46 14.18 -4.73 3.76
CA ILE A 46 13.97 -3.60 2.85
C ILE A 46 12.68 -2.92 3.28
N GLY A 47 12.74 -1.65 3.62
CA GLY A 47 11.56 -0.87 4.03
C GLY A 47 10.54 -0.73 2.91
N ALA A 48 9.26 -0.69 3.27
CA ALA A 48 8.16 -0.60 2.31
C ALA A 48 8.19 0.67 1.43
N THR A 49 8.89 1.70 1.86
CA THR A 49 9.05 2.97 1.12
C THR A 49 10.37 3.09 0.37
N GLU A 50 11.24 2.10 0.47
CA GLU A 50 12.53 2.06 -0.26
C GLU A 50 12.32 1.50 -1.69
N ILE A 51 11.59 2.25 -2.52
CA ILE A 51 11.10 1.79 -3.82
C ILE A 51 12.21 1.24 -4.72
N ASP A 52 13.34 1.94 -4.82
CA ASP A 52 14.47 1.52 -5.67
C ASP A 52 15.04 0.17 -5.23
N LYS A 53 15.15 -0.06 -3.92
CA LYS A 53 15.62 -1.34 -3.37
C LYS A 53 14.60 -2.46 -3.57
N ILE A 54 13.31 -2.15 -3.47
CA ILE A 54 12.23 -3.11 -3.74
C ILE A 54 12.30 -3.59 -5.18
N VAL A 55 12.42 -2.67 -6.13
CA VAL A 55 12.51 -3.00 -7.56
C VAL A 55 13.78 -3.81 -7.86
N ALA A 56 14.94 -3.38 -7.34
CA ALA A 56 16.20 -4.09 -7.53
C ALA A 56 16.13 -5.52 -6.99
N PHE A 57 15.59 -5.72 -5.79
CA PHE A 57 15.39 -7.03 -5.20
C PHE A 57 14.46 -7.91 -6.04
N ALA A 58 13.33 -7.35 -6.49
CA ALA A 58 12.37 -8.08 -7.30
C ALA A 58 12.96 -8.55 -8.65
N GLN A 59 13.82 -7.73 -9.27
CA GLN A 59 14.53 -8.11 -10.48
C GLN A 59 15.59 -9.18 -10.23
N GLU A 60 16.38 -9.04 -9.17
CA GLU A 60 17.44 -9.99 -8.79
C GLU A 60 16.85 -11.37 -8.48
N GLN A 61 15.76 -11.43 -7.72
CA GLN A 61 15.08 -12.67 -7.36
C GLN A 61 14.16 -13.20 -8.47
N LYS A 62 14.02 -12.48 -9.58
CA LYS A 62 13.13 -12.86 -10.71
C LYS A 62 11.70 -13.12 -10.24
N VAL A 63 11.18 -12.21 -9.43
CA VAL A 63 9.82 -12.28 -8.90
C VAL A 63 8.80 -12.29 -10.04
N ASP A 64 7.87 -13.23 -10.01
CA ASP A 64 6.82 -13.37 -11.02
C ASP A 64 5.67 -12.38 -10.83
N TYR A 65 5.36 -12.04 -9.57
CA TYR A 65 4.25 -11.15 -9.24
C TYR A 65 4.47 -10.48 -7.90
N ALA A 66 4.07 -9.22 -7.78
CA ALA A 66 4.16 -8.45 -6.56
C ALA A 66 2.79 -7.99 -6.05
N VAL A 67 2.64 -7.87 -4.74
CA VAL A 67 1.47 -7.30 -4.08
C VAL A 67 1.93 -6.11 -3.25
N VAL A 68 1.38 -4.93 -3.53
CA VAL A 68 1.64 -3.69 -2.79
C VAL A 68 0.34 -3.26 -2.12
N ALA A 69 0.23 -3.53 -0.82
CA ALA A 69 -0.99 -3.30 -0.06
C ALA A 69 -1.00 -2.01 0.78
N PRO A 70 0.12 -1.56 1.39
CA PRO A 70 0.14 -0.34 2.18
C PRO A 70 0.03 0.92 1.30
N ASP A 71 -0.61 1.95 1.84
CA ASP A 71 -0.83 3.22 1.16
C ASP A 71 0.46 4.01 0.90
N ASP A 72 1.40 4.06 1.85
CA ASP A 72 2.66 4.81 1.69
C ASP A 72 3.46 4.41 0.44
N PRO A 73 3.80 3.13 0.22
CA PRO A 73 4.50 2.74 -1.01
C PRO A 73 3.67 2.95 -2.27
N LEU A 74 2.35 2.83 -2.20
CA LEU A 74 1.47 3.08 -3.34
C LEU A 74 1.50 4.54 -3.78
N VAL A 75 1.41 5.47 -2.83
CA VAL A 75 1.49 6.92 -3.10
C VAL A 75 2.87 7.31 -3.63
N LEU A 76 3.93 6.64 -3.17
CA LEU A 76 5.30 6.85 -3.66
C LEU A 76 5.60 6.21 -5.02
N GLY A 77 4.63 5.52 -5.63
CA GLY A 77 4.76 4.97 -6.98
C GLY A 77 5.43 3.60 -7.05
N CYS A 78 5.33 2.78 -6.01
CA CYS A 78 5.91 1.44 -5.99
C CYS A 78 5.37 0.57 -7.13
N VAL A 79 4.05 0.59 -7.36
CA VAL A 79 3.42 -0.14 -8.47
C VAL A 79 3.94 0.35 -9.82
N ASP A 80 3.98 1.68 -10.02
CA ASP A 80 4.48 2.27 -11.26
C ASP A 80 5.94 1.85 -11.54
N ALA A 81 6.79 1.82 -10.51
CA ALA A 81 8.19 1.43 -10.62
C ALA A 81 8.36 -0.07 -10.93
N LEU A 82 7.57 -0.94 -10.29
CA LEU A 82 7.59 -2.38 -10.56
C LEU A 82 7.10 -2.70 -11.97
N GLU A 83 6.03 -2.06 -12.43
CA GLU A 83 5.51 -2.23 -13.79
C GLU A 83 6.50 -1.72 -14.85
N ALA A 84 7.18 -0.59 -14.61
CA ALA A 84 8.25 -0.11 -15.47
C ALA A 84 9.42 -1.11 -15.57
N ALA A 85 9.66 -1.88 -14.51
CA ALA A 85 10.62 -2.99 -14.49
C ALA A 85 10.07 -4.30 -15.06
N LYS A 86 8.86 -4.28 -15.62
CA LYS A 86 8.13 -5.42 -16.19
C LYS A 86 7.79 -6.52 -15.17
N ILE A 87 7.57 -6.14 -13.93
CA ILE A 87 7.11 -7.03 -12.87
C ILE A 87 5.61 -6.75 -12.68
N PRO A 88 4.73 -7.69 -13.02
CA PRO A 88 3.30 -7.54 -12.79
C PRO A 88 3.00 -7.38 -11.31
N CYS A 89 2.09 -6.48 -10.96
CA CYS A 89 1.76 -6.26 -9.55
C CYS A 89 0.29 -5.92 -9.32
N PHE A 90 -0.17 -6.22 -8.12
CA PHE A 90 -1.46 -5.80 -7.60
C PHE A 90 -1.28 -4.54 -6.76
N GLY A 91 -2.06 -3.53 -7.09
CA GLY A 91 -2.11 -2.24 -6.40
C GLY A 91 -2.42 -1.11 -7.37
N PRO A 92 -2.95 0.01 -6.89
CA PRO A 92 -3.18 1.18 -7.71
C PRO A 92 -1.86 1.89 -8.08
N CYS A 93 -1.82 2.54 -9.23
CA CYS A 93 -0.74 3.47 -9.56
C CYS A 93 -0.75 4.67 -8.60
N ALA A 94 0.35 5.40 -8.51
CA ALA A 94 0.49 6.56 -7.61
C ALA A 94 -0.61 7.60 -7.83
N ARG A 95 -0.98 7.83 -9.09
CA ARG A 95 -2.04 8.77 -9.46
C ARG A 95 -3.42 8.39 -8.90
N ALA A 96 -3.73 7.10 -8.80
CA ALA A 96 -4.97 6.62 -8.20
C ALA A 96 -4.86 6.49 -6.68
N ALA A 97 -3.69 6.13 -6.17
CA ALA A 97 -3.43 5.94 -4.74
C ALA A 97 -3.61 7.21 -3.90
N ILE A 98 -3.58 8.41 -4.52
CA ILE A 98 -3.81 9.68 -3.84
C ILE A 98 -5.20 9.74 -3.15
N ILE A 99 -6.17 8.96 -3.60
CA ILE A 99 -7.48 8.85 -2.98
C ILE A 99 -7.34 8.37 -1.52
N GLU A 100 -6.44 7.45 -1.26
CA GLU A 100 -6.16 6.95 0.08
C GLU A 100 -5.10 7.78 0.81
N GLY A 101 -4.11 8.25 0.08
CA GLY A 101 -2.98 9.01 0.63
C GLY A 101 -3.32 10.45 1.05
N SER A 102 -4.42 11.02 0.57
CA SER A 102 -4.85 12.38 0.92
C SER A 102 -6.32 12.46 1.27
N LYS A 103 -6.60 12.61 2.56
CA LYS A 103 -8.00 12.81 3.06
C LYS A 103 -8.64 14.04 2.45
N VAL A 104 -7.90 15.12 2.27
CA VAL A 104 -8.41 16.37 1.66
C VAL A 104 -8.81 16.11 0.22
N PHE A 105 -7.97 15.44 -0.56
CA PHE A 105 -8.27 15.07 -1.94
C PHE A 105 -9.53 14.20 -2.03
N SER A 106 -9.61 13.14 -1.21
CA SER A 106 -10.76 12.23 -1.17
C SER A 106 -12.06 12.95 -0.82
N LYS A 107 -12.02 13.80 0.21
CA LYS A 107 -13.19 14.56 0.64
C LYS A 107 -13.67 15.55 -0.44
N ASN A 108 -12.74 16.22 -1.10
CA ASN A 108 -13.07 17.12 -2.22
C ASN A 108 -13.65 16.35 -3.41
N LEU A 109 -13.10 15.18 -3.72
CA LEU A 109 -13.62 14.29 -4.75
C LEU A 109 -15.05 13.83 -4.44
N MET A 110 -15.29 13.37 -3.21
CA MET A 110 -16.62 12.95 -2.75
C MET A 110 -17.63 14.10 -2.85
N LYS A 111 -17.24 15.30 -2.43
CA LYS A 111 -18.08 16.50 -2.55
C LYS A 111 -18.40 16.81 -4.01
N LYS A 112 -17.41 16.77 -4.89
CA LYS A 112 -17.57 17.04 -6.32
C LYS A 112 -18.57 16.11 -6.99
N TYR A 113 -18.57 14.84 -6.63
CA TYR A 113 -19.40 13.80 -7.25
C TYR A 113 -20.64 13.40 -6.43
N GLY A 114 -20.94 14.11 -5.35
CA GLY A 114 -22.11 13.84 -4.50
C GLY A 114 -22.04 12.49 -3.77
N ILE A 115 -20.85 11.99 -3.49
CA ILE A 115 -20.66 10.73 -2.78
C ILE A 115 -20.89 10.97 -1.27
N PRO A 116 -21.78 10.20 -0.63
CA PRO A 116 -22.05 10.35 0.80
C PRO A 116 -20.78 10.15 1.65
N THR A 117 -20.56 11.08 2.55
CA THR A 117 -19.43 11.02 3.51
C THR A 117 -19.79 11.85 4.74
N ALA A 118 -19.06 11.61 5.85
CA ALA A 118 -19.19 12.43 7.05
C ALA A 118 -18.85 13.90 6.73
N ARG A 119 -19.48 14.80 7.44
CA ARG A 119 -19.17 16.24 7.35
C ARG A 119 -17.70 16.47 7.67
N TYR A 120 -17.11 17.44 7.02
CA TYR A 120 -15.71 17.78 7.18
C TYR A 120 -15.48 19.26 6.88
N GLU A 121 -14.39 19.77 7.42
CA GLU A 121 -13.84 21.08 7.10
C GLU A 121 -12.33 20.95 6.93
N VAL A 122 -11.76 21.75 6.03
CA VAL A 122 -10.32 21.76 5.76
C VAL A 122 -9.74 23.05 6.32
N PHE A 123 -8.76 22.89 7.19
CA PHE A 123 -8.05 24.01 7.80
C PHE A 123 -6.58 23.96 7.41
N SER A 124 -6.04 25.12 7.06
CA SER A 124 -4.60 25.34 6.83
C SER A 124 -3.90 25.95 8.05
N ASP A 125 -4.66 26.40 9.03
CA ASP A 125 -4.15 27.00 10.25
C ASP A 125 -4.60 26.15 11.47
N MET A 126 -3.65 25.84 12.34
CA MET A 126 -3.89 25.06 13.55
C MET A 126 -4.91 25.71 14.48
N ALA A 127 -4.87 27.05 14.61
CA ALA A 127 -5.80 27.78 15.46
C ALA A 127 -7.26 27.60 14.99
N LEU A 128 -7.51 27.57 13.71
CA LEU A 128 -8.83 27.35 13.13
C LEU A 128 -9.32 25.91 13.33
N SER A 129 -8.42 24.94 13.33
CA SER A 129 -8.77 23.52 13.51
C SER A 129 -9.24 23.19 14.93
N LEU A 130 -8.95 24.06 15.89
CA LEU A 130 -9.38 23.92 17.30
C LEU A 130 -10.77 24.51 17.57
N ILE A 131 -11.38 25.21 16.60
CA ILE A 131 -12.73 25.71 16.74
C ILE A 131 -13.71 24.54 16.63
N PRO A 132 -14.59 24.28 17.62
CA PRO A 132 -15.54 23.19 17.55
C PRO A 132 -16.45 23.34 16.32
N ILE A 133 -16.46 22.35 15.48
CA ILE A 133 -17.47 22.26 14.41
C ILE A 133 -18.75 21.84 15.13
N SER A 134 -19.74 22.74 15.19
CA SER A 134 -21.01 22.44 15.82
C SER A 134 -21.64 21.21 15.17
N GLU A 135 -21.84 20.18 15.97
CA GLU A 135 -22.59 19.00 15.58
C GLU A 135 -24.00 19.46 15.21
N PRO A 136 -24.48 19.16 14.01
CA PRO A 136 -25.90 19.30 13.77
C PRO A 136 -26.62 18.14 14.44
N THR A 137 -27.56 18.46 15.17
CA THR A 137 -28.58 17.52 15.65
C THR A 137 -29.25 16.78 14.49
#